data_c67d834a64d159b62ff36e00d60aa2cd
#
_entry.id   c67d834a64d159b62ff36e00d60aa2cd
#
_cell.length_a   1.000
_cell.length_b   1.000
_cell.length_c   1.000
_cell.angle_alpha   90.00
_cell.angle_beta   90.00
_cell.angle_gamma   90.00
#
_symmetry.space_group_name_H-M   'P 1'
#
loop_
_entity.id
_entity.type
_entity.pdbx_description
1 polymer ?
#
loop_
_entity_poly.entity_id
_entity_poly.type
_entity_poly.pdbx_seq_one_letter_code
_entity_poly.pdbx_strand_id
1 'polypeptide(L)'
;MTAARRRAPPASGPLDVAAARRAIALELIAGRGHYERVIGAVLNAHTSVWIATANVKELMVEDGRAAPGRRRSLRRASFVSVLARLDELAARGVELRLLHAELPSRPFRAELARRPRLVGGGLALRRCPRVHLKAVIVDGELLYLGSANWTGAGLGARGSGRRNFELGVVTDDALLLDQVQSMYDRIWTGGECATCKLRDDCPGPLADQEAAGSATARRGTIRRGRAS
;
A
#
# COMPACT_ATOMS: atom_id res chain seq x y z
N MET A 1 45.19 -30.18 15.42
CA MET A 1 44.03 -30.06 14.54
C MET A 1 42.99 -29.24 15.25
N THR A 2 42.90 -27.95 14.94
CA THR A 2 42.03 -26.99 15.62
C THR A 2 40.64 -27.02 14.93
N ALA A 3 39.63 -27.48 15.63
CA ALA A 3 38.24 -27.50 15.13
C ALA A 3 37.78 -26.06 14.87
N ALA A 4 37.49 -25.73 13.61
CA ALA A 4 36.92 -24.47 13.24
C ALA A 4 35.54 -24.35 13.91
N ARG A 5 35.37 -23.43 14.84
CA ARG A 5 34.08 -23.06 15.41
C ARG A 5 33.19 -22.57 14.27
N ARG A 6 32.21 -23.38 13.89
CA ARG A 6 31.11 -22.93 13.04
C ARG A 6 30.42 -21.78 13.73
N ARG A 7 30.52 -20.57 13.15
CA ARG A 7 29.75 -19.42 13.58
C ARG A 7 28.27 -19.79 13.46
N ALA A 8 27.53 -19.66 14.54
CA ALA A 8 26.08 -19.80 14.48
C ALA A 8 25.54 -18.83 13.42
N PRO A 9 24.54 -19.23 12.61
CA PRO A 9 23.91 -18.29 11.69
C PRO A 9 23.38 -17.10 12.52
N PRO A 10 23.44 -15.86 11.94
CA PRO A 10 22.87 -14.71 12.64
C PRO A 10 21.41 -15.01 12.95
N ALA A 11 20.97 -14.66 14.16
CA ALA A 11 19.58 -14.80 14.55
C ALA A 11 18.70 -14.20 13.43
N SER A 12 17.75 -14.98 12.93
CA SER A 12 16.79 -14.54 11.93
C SER A 12 16.14 -13.25 12.41
N GLY A 13 16.21 -12.17 11.62
CA GLY A 13 15.56 -10.91 11.95
C GLY A 13 14.03 -11.08 11.99
N PRO A 14 13.28 -10.17 12.59
CA PRO A 14 11.82 -10.30 12.71
C PRO A 14 11.06 -10.29 11.36
N LEU A 15 11.73 -9.99 10.25
CA LEU A 15 11.19 -10.19 8.89
C LEU A 15 11.57 -11.53 8.27
N ASP A 16 12.43 -12.33 8.92
CA ASP A 16 12.79 -13.67 8.45
C ASP A 16 11.78 -14.68 9.03
N VAL A 17 10.64 -14.81 8.37
CA VAL A 17 9.50 -15.62 8.81
C VAL A 17 9.44 -16.93 8.02
N ALA A 18 9.36 -18.05 8.73
CA ALA A 18 8.99 -19.35 8.19
C ALA A 18 7.88 -19.94 9.08
N ALA A 19 6.64 -19.58 8.77
CA ALA A 19 5.48 -20.06 9.54
C ALA A 19 5.23 -21.56 9.30
N ALA A 20 4.64 -22.24 10.31
CA ALA A 20 4.18 -23.61 10.17
C ALA A 20 3.11 -23.74 9.06
N ARG A 21 3.13 -24.86 8.36
CA ARG A 21 2.12 -25.15 7.33
C ARG A 21 0.75 -25.29 7.98
N ARG A 22 -0.25 -24.67 7.35
CA ARG A 22 -1.66 -24.81 7.70
C ARG A 22 -2.54 -24.62 6.47
N ALA A 23 -3.75 -25.12 6.50
CA ALA A 23 -4.75 -24.87 5.48
C ALA A 23 -5.33 -23.47 5.68
N ILE A 24 -5.46 -22.70 4.58
CA ILE A 24 -6.13 -21.41 4.53
C ILE A 24 -6.97 -21.31 3.26
N ALA A 25 -8.06 -20.55 3.31
CA ALA A 25 -8.84 -20.22 2.13
C ALA A 25 -8.13 -19.11 1.32
N LEU A 26 -7.93 -19.35 0.03
CA LEU A 26 -7.31 -18.43 -0.90
C LEU A 26 -8.15 -18.34 -2.18
N GLU A 27 -8.36 -17.13 -2.68
CA GLU A 27 -8.86 -16.90 -4.03
C GLU A 27 -7.68 -16.56 -4.95
N LEU A 28 -7.43 -17.40 -5.97
CA LEU A 28 -6.44 -17.12 -7.00
C LEU A 28 -7.01 -16.11 -7.98
N ILE A 29 -6.28 -15.01 -8.23
CA ILE A 29 -6.65 -13.98 -9.19
C ILE A 29 -5.58 -13.74 -10.24
N ALA A 30 -6.01 -13.40 -11.46
CA ALA A 30 -5.14 -13.02 -12.57
C ALA A 30 -5.81 -11.96 -13.45
N GLY A 31 -5.01 -11.22 -14.21
CA GLY A 31 -5.51 -10.25 -15.20
C GLY A 31 -6.55 -9.26 -14.63
N ARG A 32 -7.79 -9.29 -15.14
CA ARG A 32 -8.88 -8.40 -14.70
C ARG A 32 -9.33 -8.69 -13.26
N GLY A 33 -9.14 -9.89 -12.76
CA GLY A 33 -9.45 -10.25 -11.37
C GLY A 33 -8.75 -9.37 -10.34
N HIS A 34 -7.54 -8.88 -10.64
CA HIS A 34 -6.88 -7.89 -9.78
C HIS A 34 -7.70 -6.59 -9.65
N TYR A 35 -8.27 -6.11 -10.75
CA TYR A 35 -9.11 -4.93 -10.71
C TYR A 35 -10.39 -5.16 -9.92
N GLU A 36 -11.06 -6.26 -10.19
CA GLU A 36 -12.37 -6.57 -9.58
C GLU A 36 -12.23 -6.82 -8.08
N ARG A 37 -11.23 -7.58 -7.67
CA ARG A 37 -11.05 -7.95 -6.26
C ARG A 37 -10.26 -6.91 -5.48
N VAL A 38 -9.10 -6.47 -5.98
CA VAL A 38 -8.20 -5.58 -5.20
C VAL A 38 -8.66 -4.12 -5.30
N ILE A 39 -8.82 -3.60 -6.53
CA ILE A 39 -9.29 -2.21 -6.70
C ILE A 39 -10.72 -2.09 -6.20
N GLY A 40 -11.58 -3.07 -6.46
CA GLY A 40 -12.95 -3.09 -5.94
C GLY A 40 -13.01 -2.99 -4.41
N ALA A 41 -12.18 -3.75 -3.69
CA ALA A 41 -12.08 -3.66 -2.23
C ALA A 41 -11.57 -2.28 -1.78
N VAL A 42 -10.49 -1.79 -2.38
CA VAL A 42 -9.94 -0.45 -2.04
C VAL A 42 -10.98 0.66 -2.22
N LEU A 43 -11.76 0.65 -3.31
CA LEU A 43 -12.77 1.68 -3.56
C LEU A 43 -13.93 1.63 -2.56
N ASN A 44 -14.15 0.50 -1.90
CA ASN A 44 -15.21 0.28 -0.91
C ASN A 44 -14.67 0.27 0.54
N ALA A 45 -13.43 0.67 0.77
CA ALA A 45 -12.83 0.70 2.10
C ALA A 45 -13.59 1.64 3.07
N HIS A 46 -13.64 1.24 4.33
CA HIS A 46 -14.34 1.95 5.41
C HIS A 46 -13.40 2.50 6.48
N THR A 47 -12.31 1.80 6.80
CA THR A 47 -11.41 2.15 7.89
C THR A 47 -9.99 2.41 7.43
N SER A 48 -9.42 1.53 6.57
CA SER A 48 -8.02 1.65 6.18
C SER A 48 -7.70 0.99 4.85
N VAL A 49 -6.70 1.55 4.15
CA VAL A 49 -6.07 0.95 2.97
C VAL A 49 -4.56 1.09 3.12
N TRP A 50 -3.87 -0.05 3.23
CA TRP A 50 -2.42 -0.10 3.29
C TRP A 50 -1.88 -0.80 2.04
N ILE A 51 -1.01 -0.11 1.33
CA ILE A 51 -0.45 -0.59 0.06
C ILE A 51 1.07 -0.67 0.20
N ALA A 52 1.67 -1.82 -0.14
CA ALA A 52 3.10 -1.97 -0.36
C ALA A 52 3.35 -2.37 -1.81
N THR A 53 4.26 -1.68 -2.49
CA THR A 53 4.56 -1.92 -3.90
C THR A 53 5.95 -1.42 -4.27
N ALA A 54 6.64 -2.07 -5.20
CA ALA A 54 7.91 -1.52 -5.69
C ALA A 54 7.69 -0.29 -6.58
N ASN A 55 6.70 -0.32 -7.45
CA ASN A 55 6.45 0.71 -8.46
C ASN A 55 5.03 1.28 -8.37
N VAL A 56 4.90 2.60 -8.48
CA VAL A 56 3.64 3.33 -8.43
C VAL A 56 3.44 4.11 -9.72
N LYS A 57 2.32 3.84 -10.41
CA LYS A 57 1.91 4.62 -11.59
C LYS A 57 0.45 5.03 -11.45
N GLU A 58 0.11 6.15 -12.09
CA GLU A 58 -1.27 6.56 -12.19
C GLU A 58 -2.11 5.47 -12.86
N LEU A 59 -3.27 5.21 -12.29
CA LEU A 59 -4.24 4.29 -12.84
C LEU A 59 -5.65 4.90 -12.82
N MET A 60 -6.42 4.56 -13.84
CA MET A 60 -7.79 5.02 -13.99
C MET A 60 -8.75 3.92 -13.53
N VAL A 61 -9.76 4.32 -12.79
CA VAL A 61 -10.83 3.44 -12.32
C VAL A 61 -12.18 3.87 -12.90
N GLU A 62 -13.10 2.93 -13.02
CA GLU A 62 -14.45 3.22 -13.47
C GLU A 62 -15.15 4.16 -12.48
N ASP A 63 -15.73 5.23 -12.99
CA ASP A 63 -16.56 6.12 -12.19
C ASP A 63 -17.94 5.48 -11.99
N GLY A 64 -18.12 4.80 -10.86
CA GLY A 64 -19.38 4.15 -10.50
C GLY A 64 -20.55 5.12 -10.21
N ARG A 65 -20.34 6.44 -10.30
CA ARG A 65 -21.37 7.46 -10.13
C ARG A 65 -22.23 7.56 -11.41
N ALA A 66 -23.06 6.56 -11.65
CA ALA A 66 -24.10 6.69 -12.65
C ALA A 66 -25.15 7.71 -12.16
N ALA A 67 -25.32 8.83 -12.87
CA ALA A 67 -26.45 9.71 -12.62
C ALA A 67 -27.76 8.92 -12.74
N PRO A 68 -28.67 9.01 -11.76
CA PRO A 68 -29.96 8.31 -11.85
C PRO A 68 -30.69 8.76 -13.10
N GLY A 69 -31.25 7.83 -13.87
CA GLY A 69 -32.20 8.10 -14.95
C GLY A 69 -31.76 7.86 -16.40
N ARG A 70 -30.53 7.42 -16.70
CA ARG A 70 -30.15 7.02 -18.08
C ARG A 70 -29.99 5.51 -18.23
N ARG A 71 -30.64 4.92 -19.23
CA ARG A 71 -30.58 3.48 -19.55
C ARG A 71 -29.13 3.00 -19.70
N ARG A 72 -28.80 1.89 -19.06
CA ARG A 72 -27.46 1.27 -18.95
C ARG A 72 -26.81 0.90 -20.29
N SER A 73 -27.57 0.85 -21.37
CA SER A 73 -27.14 0.33 -22.67
C SER A 73 -26.36 1.30 -23.60
N LEU A 74 -26.21 2.58 -23.24
CA LEU A 74 -25.59 3.60 -24.12
C LEU A 74 -24.48 4.42 -23.44
N ARG A 75 -23.96 4.01 -22.29
CA ARG A 75 -22.92 4.76 -21.61
C ARG A 75 -21.54 4.20 -21.90
N ARG A 76 -20.68 5.00 -22.53
CA ARG A 76 -19.23 4.85 -22.37
C ARG A 76 -18.94 4.94 -20.87
N ALA A 77 -18.26 3.90 -20.32
CA ALA A 77 -17.76 3.96 -18.97
C ALA A 77 -16.90 5.23 -18.81
N SER A 78 -17.24 6.09 -17.86
CA SER A 78 -16.39 7.20 -17.50
C SER A 78 -15.29 6.68 -16.57
N PHE A 79 -14.09 7.21 -16.72
CA PHE A 79 -12.94 6.82 -15.91
C PHE A 79 -12.40 8.04 -15.18
N VAL A 80 -12.05 7.84 -13.91
CA VAL A 80 -11.43 8.85 -13.06
C VAL A 80 -10.10 8.32 -12.52
N SER A 81 -9.23 9.24 -12.09
CA SER A 81 -8.01 8.86 -11.39
C SER A 81 -8.33 8.07 -10.11
N VAL A 82 -7.57 7.03 -9.81
CA VAL A 82 -7.67 6.33 -8.51
C VAL A 82 -7.42 7.31 -7.37
N LEU A 83 -6.55 8.30 -7.54
CA LEU A 83 -6.29 9.33 -6.53
C LEU A 83 -7.54 10.18 -6.22
N ALA A 84 -8.44 10.38 -7.21
CA ALA A 84 -9.73 11.03 -6.94
C ALA A 84 -10.58 10.21 -5.95
N ARG A 85 -10.58 8.90 -6.12
CA ARG A 85 -11.32 7.99 -5.23
C ARG A 85 -10.65 7.89 -3.86
N LEU A 86 -9.31 7.84 -3.81
CA LEU A 86 -8.57 7.87 -2.54
C LEU A 86 -8.81 9.20 -1.78
N ASP A 87 -8.92 10.33 -2.49
CA ASP A 87 -9.27 11.62 -1.87
C ASP A 87 -10.67 11.60 -1.22
N GLU A 88 -11.63 10.92 -1.83
CA GLU A 88 -12.97 10.71 -1.26
C GLU A 88 -12.94 9.78 -0.04
N LEU A 89 -12.12 8.71 -0.08
CA LEU A 89 -11.91 7.84 1.08
C LEU A 89 -11.30 8.62 2.24
N ALA A 90 -10.24 9.40 1.99
CA ALA A 90 -9.63 10.27 2.98
C ALA A 90 -10.62 11.31 3.55
N ALA A 91 -11.53 11.83 2.72
CA ALA A 91 -12.60 12.74 3.18
C ALA A 91 -13.57 12.08 4.16
N ARG A 92 -13.73 10.75 4.08
CA ARG A 92 -14.54 9.95 5.01
C ARG A 92 -13.77 9.47 6.24
N GLY A 93 -12.49 9.81 6.36
CA GLY A 93 -11.65 9.41 7.48
C GLY A 93 -10.95 8.07 7.31
N VAL A 94 -10.97 7.46 6.11
CA VAL A 94 -10.24 6.22 5.84
C VAL A 94 -8.73 6.49 5.90
N GLU A 95 -8.00 5.69 6.68
CA GLU A 95 -6.54 5.77 6.76
C GLU A 95 -5.92 5.22 5.47
N LEU A 96 -5.11 6.04 4.80
CA LEU A 96 -4.43 5.65 3.57
C LEU A 96 -2.91 5.65 3.75
N ARG A 97 -2.28 4.48 3.59
CA ARG A 97 -0.81 4.32 3.62
C ARG A 97 -0.32 3.73 2.30
N LEU A 98 0.72 4.30 1.73
CA LEU A 98 1.38 3.78 0.55
C LEU A 98 2.90 3.74 0.76
N LEU A 99 3.44 2.52 0.86
CA LEU A 99 4.85 2.21 0.99
C LEU A 99 5.40 1.78 -0.37
N HIS A 100 6.43 2.46 -0.87
CA HIS A 100 6.96 2.19 -2.21
C HIS A 100 8.49 2.25 -2.29
N ALA A 101 9.07 1.65 -3.34
CA ALA A 101 10.51 1.68 -3.56
C ALA A 101 10.93 2.77 -4.55
N GLU A 102 10.36 2.76 -5.75
CA GLU A 102 10.74 3.67 -6.83
C GLU A 102 9.98 4.99 -6.72
N LEU A 103 10.54 6.05 -7.28
CA LEU A 103 9.83 7.34 -7.38
C LEU A 103 8.52 7.15 -8.17
N PRO A 104 7.38 7.55 -7.63
CA PRO A 104 6.11 7.45 -8.34
C PRO A 104 6.16 8.16 -9.70
N SER A 105 5.46 7.62 -10.70
CA SER A 105 5.45 8.16 -12.05
C SER A 105 5.07 9.64 -12.10
N ARG A 106 5.57 10.36 -13.10
CA ARG A 106 5.23 11.80 -13.29
C ARG A 106 3.71 12.04 -13.32
N PRO A 107 2.89 11.25 -14.05
CA PRO A 107 1.43 11.43 -14.02
C PRO A 107 0.83 11.26 -12.62
N PHE A 108 1.26 10.24 -11.85
CA PHE A 108 0.81 10.04 -10.47
C PHE A 108 1.13 11.26 -9.59
N ARG A 109 2.37 11.76 -9.63
CA ARG A 109 2.79 12.91 -8.83
C ARG A 109 2.05 14.19 -9.22
N ALA A 110 1.80 14.39 -10.51
CA ALA A 110 1.04 15.54 -11.01
C ALA A 110 -0.42 15.50 -10.55
N GLU A 111 -1.05 14.33 -10.57
CA GLU A 111 -2.42 14.16 -10.10
C GLU A 111 -2.52 14.27 -8.58
N LEU A 112 -1.55 13.70 -7.83
CA LEU A 112 -1.48 13.84 -6.37
C LEU A 112 -1.38 15.32 -5.96
N ALA A 113 -0.55 16.12 -6.64
CA ALA A 113 -0.40 17.55 -6.37
C ALA A 113 -1.69 18.35 -6.53
N ARG A 114 -2.66 17.85 -7.31
CA ARG A 114 -4.00 18.46 -7.48
C ARG A 114 -4.96 18.10 -6.34
N ARG A 115 -4.54 17.30 -5.37
CA ARG A 115 -5.36 16.78 -4.26
C ARG A 115 -4.85 17.30 -2.91
N PRO A 116 -5.20 18.54 -2.51
CA PRO A 116 -4.66 19.16 -1.29
C PRO A 116 -4.86 18.32 -0.03
N ARG A 117 -6.01 17.59 0.06
CA ARG A 117 -6.28 16.70 1.19
C ARG A 117 -5.29 15.55 1.27
N LEU A 118 -5.02 14.88 0.14
CA LEU A 118 -4.05 13.77 0.10
C LEU A 118 -2.64 14.26 0.42
N VAL A 119 -2.22 15.40 -0.15
CA VAL A 119 -0.92 16.02 0.13
C VAL A 119 -0.81 16.49 1.57
N GLY A 120 -1.90 16.99 2.15
CA GLY A 120 -1.99 17.48 3.52
C GLY A 120 -2.05 16.39 4.60
N GLY A 121 -1.80 15.13 4.23
CA GLY A 121 -1.76 14.00 5.17
C GLY A 121 -2.87 12.97 5.00
N GLY A 122 -3.81 13.20 4.08
CA GLY A 122 -4.86 12.21 3.76
C GLY A 122 -4.33 10.95 3.07
N LEU A 123 -3.12 11.00 2.50
CA LEU A 123 -2.37 9.84 2.03
C LEU A 123 -0.97 9.90 2.61
N ALA A 124 -0.65 9.00 3.53
CA ALA A 124 0.70 8.83 4.01
C ALA A 124 1.53 8.05 2.97
N LEU A 125 2.50 8.73 2.36
CA LEU A 125 3.36 8.19 1.32
C LEU A 125 4.78 8.07 1.86
N ARG A 126 5.34 6.84 1.90
CA ARG A 126 6.68 6.57 2.41
C ARG A 126 7.51 5.77 1.41
N ARG A 127 8.78 6.13 1.27
CA ARG A 127 9.69 5.49 0.32
C ARG A 127 10.77 4.71 1.05
N CYS A 128 10.95 3.43 0.67
CA CYS A 128 12.08 2.60 1.06
C CYS A 128 12.58 1.81 -0.15
N PRO A 129 13.82 2.03 -0.65
CA PRO A 129 14.35 1.35 -1.84
C PRO A 129 14.39 -0.18 -1.74
N ARG A 130 14.33 -0.75 -0.53
CA ARG A 130 14.31 -2.21 -0.31
C ARG A 130 12.92 -2.83 -0.47
N VAL A 131 11.87 -2.03 -0.56
CA VAL A 131 10.51 -2.56 -0.69
C VAL A 131 10.30 -3.20 -2.04
N HIS A 132 10.05 -4.50 -2.05
CA HIS A 132 9.66 -5.25 -3.25
C HIS A 132 8.35 -6.04 -3.04
N LEU A 133 7.69 -5.84 -1.92
CA LEU A 133 6.36 -6.37 -1.62
C LEU A 133 5.34 -5.86 -2.65
N LYS A 134 4.35 -6.67 -2.97
CA LYS A 134 3.11 -6.28 -3.63
C LYS A 134 1.99 -6.82 -2.78
N ALA A 135 1.57 -6.01 -1.82
CA ALA A 135 0.52 -6.33 -0.86
C ALA A 135 -0.46 -5.17 -0.78
N VAL A 136 -1.73 -5.50 -0.63
CA VAL A 136 -2.80 -4.54 -0.32
C VAL A 136 -3.62 -5.12 0.82
N ILE A 137 -3.78 -4.33 1.87
CA ILE A 137 -4.60 -4.67 3.03
C ILE A 137 -5.74 -3.65 3.09
N VAL A 138 -6.96 -4.13 3.16
CA VAL A 138 -8.17 -3.28 3.23
C VAL A 138 -8.91 -3.61 4.51
N ASP A 139 -9.15 -2.59 5.32
CA ASP A 139 -9.93 -2.60 6.57
C ASP A 139 -9.44 -3.61 7.63
N GLY A 140 -8.24 -4.18 7.46
CA GLY A 140 -7.77 -5.29 8.29
C GLY A 140 -8.50 -6.61 8.05
N GLU A 141 -9.31 -6.71 7.01
CA GLU A 141 -10.18 -7.84 6.71
C GLU A 141 -9.84 -8.55 5.40
N LEU A 142 -9.24 -7.83 4.44
CA LEU A 142 -8.84 -8.39 3.15
C LEU A 142 -7.35 -8.18 2.91
N LEU A 143 -6.66 -9.25 2.56
CA LEU A 143 -5.26 -9.24 2.16
C LEU A 143 -5.12 -9.71 0.71
N TYR A 144 -4.48 -8.90 -0.11
CA TYR A 144 -3.92 -9.29 -1.40
C TYR A 144 -2.41 -9.46 -1.28
N LEU A 145 -1.89 -10.56 -1.82
CA LEU A 145 -0.46 -10.80 -2.06
C LEU A 145 -0.27 -11.26 -3.51
N GLY A 146 0.76 -10.74 -4.20
CA GLY A 146 0.98 -11.16 -5.58
C GLY A 146 2.17 -10.51 -6.26
N SER A 147 2.18 -10.55 -7.58
CA SER A 147 3.23 -9.97 -8.43
C SER A 147 2.90 -8.54 -8.89
N ALA A 148 1.61 -8.13 -8.88
CA ALA A 148 1.15 -6.89 -9.47
C ALA A 148 1.58 -5.65 -8.68
N ASN A 149 2.35 -4.79 -9.30
CA ASN A 149 2.63 -3.46 -8.76
C ASN A 149 1.38 -2.55 -8.84
N TRP A 150 1.37 -1.45 -8.06
CA TRP A 150 0.32 -0.44 -8.08
C TRP A 150 0.35 0.37 -9.37
N THR A 151 -0.08 -0.25 -10.43
CA THR A 151 -0.12 0.30 -11.80
C THR A 151 -1.37 -0.17 -12.54
N GLY A 152 -1.84 0.62 -13.51
CA GLY A 152 -3.01 0.23 -14.31
C GLY A 152 -2.79 -1.03 -15.16
N ALA A 153 -1.56 -1.35 -15.54
CA ALA A 153 -1.23 -2.58 -16.25
C ALA A 153 -1.18 -3.79 -15.30
N GLY A 154 -0.58 -3.61 -14.12
CA GLY A 154 -0.47 -4.67 -13.10
C GLY A 154 -1.83 -5.02 -12.50
N LEU A 155 -2.58 -4.02 -12.03
CA LEU A 155 -3.86 -4.23 -11.36
C LEU A 155 -5.06 -4.37 -12.31
N GLY A 156 -4.84 -4.79 -13.55
CA GLY A 156 -5.93 -5.16 -14.47
C GLY A 156 -6.85 -4.02 -14.94
N ALA A 157 -6.50 -2.75 -14.67
CA ALA A 157 -7.32 -1.59 -15.03
C ALA A 157 -7.29 -1.26 -16.53
N ARG A 158 -6.34 -1.81 -17.28
CA ARG A 158 -6.21 -1.62 -18.73
C ARG A 158 -6.94 -2.70 -19.52
N GLY A 159 -7.21 -2.42 -20.81
CA GLY A 159 -7.74 -3.42 -21.75
C GLY A 159 -6.79 -4.63 -21.88
N SER A 160 -7.30 -5.80 -22.26
CA SER A 160 -6.61 -7.09 -22.24
C SER A 160 -5.23 -7.07 -22.90
N GLY A 161 -5.08 -6.48 -24.07
CA GLY A 161 -3.80 -6.38 -24.77
C GLY A 161 -2.76 -5.42 -24.16
N ARG A 162 -3.08 -4.75 -23.06
CA ARG A 162 -2.19 -3.79 -22.37
C ARG A 162 -2.02 -4.09 -20.89
N ARG A 163 -2.47 -5.25 -20.43
CA ARG A 163 -2.25 -5.75 -19.06
C ARG A 163 -0.97 -6.56 -19.00
N ASN A 164 -0.31 -6.52 -17.87
CA ASN A 164 0.76 -7.46 -17.57
C ASN A 164 0.16 -8.84 -17.27
N PHE A 165 0.97 -9.88 -17.42
CA PHE A 165 0.66 -11.21 -16.90
C PHE A 165 1.05 -11.22 -15.43
N GLU A 166 0.07 -11.10 -14.55
CA GLU A 166 0.25 -11.06 -13.11
C GLU A 166 -0.59 -12.16 -12.44
N LEU A 167 -0.07 -12.70 -11.36
CA LEU A 167 -0.77 -13.62 -10.47
C LEU A 167 -0.81 -13.05 -9.06
N GLY A 168 -1.88 -13.36 -8.34
CA GLY A 168 -2.02 -13.01 -6.95
C GLY A 168 -3.05 -13.87 -6.25
N VAL A 169 -3.07 -13.76 -4.94
CA VAL A 169 -4.06 -14.40 -4.09
C VAL A 169 -4.72 -13.34 -3.21
N VAL A 170 -6.01 -13.57 -2.93
CA VAL A 170 -6.78 -12.78 -1.97
C VAL A 170 -7.26 -13.70 -0.86
N THR A 171 -7.22 -13.24 0.38
CA THR A 171 -7.66 -13.99 1.55
C THR A 171 -8.19 -13.04 2.63
N ASP A 172 -9.04 -13.56 3.50
CA ASP A 172 -9.54 -12.95 4.74
C ASP A 172 -8.98 -13.68 5.99
N ASP A 173 -7.98 -14.53 5.82
CA ASP A 173 -7.38 -15.28 6.92
C ASP A 173 -6.72 -14.34 7.93
N ALA A 174 -7.29 -14.23 9.12
CA ALA A 174 -6.91 -13.29 10.16
C ALA A 174 -5.45 -13.44 10.60
N LEU A 175 -4.94 -14.67 10.73
CA LEU A 175 -3.56 -14.91 11.17
C LEU A 175 -2.55 -14.46 10.11
N LEU A 176 -2.81 -14.72 8.83
CA LEU A 176 -1.95 -14.27 7.74
C LEU A 176 -2.01 -12.74 7.59
N LEU A 177 -3.19 -12.15 7.76
CA LEU A 177 -3.39 -10.71 7.83
C LEU A 177 -2.51 -10.08 8.92
N ASP A 178 -2.60 -10.55 10.16
CA ASP A 178 -1.81 -10.06 11.30
C ASP A 178 -0.30 -10.15 11.04
N GLN A 179 0.14 -11.27 10.47
CA GLN A 179 1.56 -11.48 10.13
C GLN A 179 2.03 -10.45 9.09
N VAL A 180 1.27 -10.26 8.01
CA VAL A 180 1.63 -9.31 6.95
C VAL A 180 1.51 -7.87 7.42
N GLN A 181 0.51 -7.51 8.22
CA GLN A 181 0.38 -6.18 8.83
C GLN A 181 1.56 -5.88 9.76
N SER A 182 1.95 -6.83 10.60
CA SER A 182 3.12 -6.69 11.48
C SER A 182 4.41 -6.46 10.70
N MET A 183 4.61 -7.18 9.58
CA MET A 183 5.75 -6.97 8.69
C MET A 183 5.70 -5.59 8.02
N TYR A 184 4.52 -5.18 7.55
CA TYR A 184 4.30 -3.87 6.95
C TYR A 184 4.62 -2.75 7.94
N ASP A 185 4.06 -2.80 9.15
CA ASP A 185 4.26 -1.80 10.20
C ASP A 185 5.72 -1.71 10.63
N ARG A 186 6.41 -2.83 10.76
CA ARG A 186 7.82 -2.84 11.08
C ARG A 186 8.66 -2.13 10.02
N ILE A 187 8.37 -2.35 8.72
CA ILE A 187 9.03 -1.62 7.65
C ILE A 187 8.60 -0.14 7.70
N TRP A 188 7.30 0.11 7.83
CA TRP A 188 6.72 1.45 7.84
C TRP A 188 7.32 2.36 8.92
N THR A 189 7.51 1.84 10.12
CA THR A 189 8.09 2.57 11.26
C THR A 189 9.62 2.64 11.22
N GLY A 190 10.25 2.02 10.22
CA GLY A 190 11.71 2.05 10.08
C GLY A 190 12.45 1.08 10.99
N GLY A 191 11.78 0.05 11.52
CA GLY A 191 12.38 -0.96 12.38
C GLY A 191 13.57 -1.71 11.75
N GLU A 192 13.70 -1.67 10.43
CA GLU A 192 14.81 -2.26 9.68
C GLU A 192 15.90 -1.25 9.28
N CYS A 193 15.76 0.03 9.64
CA CYS A 193 16.70 1.08 9.21
C CYS A 193 18.06 0.99 9.91
N ALA A 194 18.10 0.56 11.19
CA ALA A 194 19.32 0.54 11.99
C ALA A 194 20.42 -0.38 11.41
N THR A 195 20.02 -1.51 10.83
CA THR A 195 20.93 -2.52 10.24
C THR A 195 20.98 -2.48 8.72
N CYS A 196 20.35 -1.47 8.11
CA CYS A 196 20.23 -1.37 6.66
C CYS A 196 21.55 -0.97 6.02
N LYS A 197 22.07 -1.80 5.11
CA LYS A 197 23.31 -1.50 4.36
C LYS A 197 23.20 -0.31 3.40
N LEU A 198 21.96 0.09 3.05
CA LEU A 198 21.67 1.25 2.21
C LEU A 198 21.38 2.52 3.03
N ARG A 199 21.64 2.52 4.35
CA ARG A 199 21.26 3.63 5.22
C ARG A 199 21.91 4.94 4.78
N ASP A 200 23.18 4.93 4.46
CA ASP A 200 23.95 6.12 4.11
C ASP A 200 23.55 6.70 2.75
N ASP A 201 23.11 5.84 1.82
CA ASP A 201 22.63 6.22 0.48
C ASP A 201 21.09 6.41 0.44
N CYS A 202 20.39 6.18 1.55
CA CYS A 202 18.94 6.24 1.61
C CYS A 202 18.46 7.69 1.57
N PRO A 203 17.62 8.09 0.59
CA PRO A 203 17.18 9.49 0.46
C PRO A 203 16.27 9.97 1.59
N GLY A 204 15.80 9.06 2.46
CA GLY A 204 14.94 9.38 3.60
C GLY A 204 14.61 8.13 4.40
N PRO A 205 15.48 7.75 5.36
CA PRO A 205 15.22 6.60 6.22
C PRO A 205 13.87 6.70 6.93
N LEU A 206 13.10 5.60 6.92
CA LEU A 206 11.73 5.59 7.47
C LEU A 206 11.72 5.90 8.97
N ALA A 207 12.76 5.47 9.70
CA ALA A 207 12.91 5.78 11.13
C ALA A 207 12.99 7.30 11.40
N ASP A 208 13.59 8.07 10.51
CA ASP A 208 13.75 9.52 10.66
C ASP A 208 12.43 10.23 10.30
N GLN A 209 11.65 9.68 9.36
CA GLN A 209 10.32 10.18 9.00
C GLN A 209 9.31 9.98 10.13
N GLU A 210 9.39 8.87 10.86
CA GLU A 210 8.54 8.60 12.03
C GLU A 210 8.84 9.59 13.17
N ALA A 211 10.11 9.82 13.45
CA ALA A 211 10.53 10.79 14.47
C ALA A 211 10.04 12.21 14.17
N ALA A 212 10.08 12.63 12.91
CA ALA A 212 9.57 13.94 12.48
C ALA A 212 8.05 14.05 12.62
N GLY A 213 7.28 13.00 12.25
CA GLY A 213 5.84 12.94 12.40
C GLY A 213 5.38 13.00 13.86
N SER A 214 6.05 12.29 14.76
CA SER A 214 5.74 12.29 16.20
C SER A 214 6.06 13.62 16.87
N ALA A 215 7.10 14.33 16.44
CA ALA A 215 7.45 15.65 16.95
C ALA A 215 6.41 16.72 16.58
N THR A 216 5.86 16.65 15.38
CA THR A 216 4.82 17.57 14.89
C THR A 216 3.50 17.35 15.65
N ALA A 217 3.12 16.09 15.89
CA ALA A 217 1.93 15.74 16.66
C ALA A 217 2.00 16.28 18.10
N ARG A 218 3.15 16.14 18.77
CA ARG A 218 3.36 16.66 20.14
C ARG A 218 3.28 18.20 20.23
N ARG A 219 3.76 18.91 19.21
CA ARG A 219 3.66 20.40 19.17
C ARG A 219 2.23 20.88 18.95
N GLY A 220 1.41 20.16 18.23
CA GLY A 220 -0.02 20.48 18.01
C GLY A 220 -0.86 20.35 19.29
N THR A 221 -0.56 19.40 20.17
CA THR A 221 -1.31 19.16 21.41
C THR A 221 -1.03 20.22 22.48
N ILE A 222 0.20 20.77 22.52
CA ILE A 222 0.58 21.80 23.52
C ILE A 222 -0.06 23.16 23.22
N ARG A 223 -0.42 23.48 21.98
CA ARG A 223 -1.04 24.77 21.63
C ARG A 223 -2.55 24.88 21.96
N ARG A 224 -3.24 23.76 22.24
CA ARG A 224 -4.68 23.78 22.59
C ARG A 224 -4.95 23.91 24.10
N GLY A 225 -3.93 24.02 24.95
CA GLY A 225 -4.04 24.06 26.42
C GLY A 225 -3.90 25.45 27.05
N ARG A 226 -3.86 26.55 26.28
CA ARG A 226 -3.82 27.93 26.82
C ARG A 226 -4.80 28.83 26.11
N ALA A 227 -6.08 28.68 26.43
CA ALA A 227 -7.12 29.68 26.22
C ALA A 227 -8.24 29.38 27.22
N SER A 228 -8.07 29.90 28.41
CA SER A 228 -9.12 30.21 29.40
C SER A 228 -8.63 31.32 30.28
#